data_80b237ff873f71424e2852433a115445
#
_entry.id   80b237ff873f71424e2852433a115445
#
_cell.length_a   1.000
_cell.length_b   1.000
_cell.length_c   1.000
_cell.angle_alpha   90.00
_cell.angle_beta   90.00
_cell.angle_gamma   90.00
#
_symmetry.space_group_name_H-M   'P 1'
#
loop_
_entity.id
_entity.type
_entity.pdbx_description
1 polymer ?
#
loop_
_entity_poly.entity_id
_entity_poly.type
_entity_poly.pdbx_seq_one_letter_code
_entity_poly.pdbx_strand_id
1 'polypeptide(L)'
;MRTILIILFSLLLSSISYGQVINRYDNEATEQFVKRLQPIHSELTSKVIETNWNSIPVIIAFYMQTYKLPKENDPDQDDYTRIIARLYVQQKPNEYKNFLIDTINSEGGDPRVESVFFANADKDKATELVLLISWVQRHSDIDGTLYGTFVYDDVLMPHLKLNFMKAISKKLDGGFDGFTEGTKVTAKFKTAYSIKAELKRLGFDK
;
A
#
# COMPACT_ATOMS: atom_id res chain seq x y z
N MET A 1 62.15 -6.79 -18.47
CA MET A 1 60.80 -7.26 -18.23
C MET A 1 59.99 -6.12 -17.61
N ARG A 2 59.06 -5.51 -18.33
CA ARG A 2 58.17 -4.45 -17.82
C ARG A 2 56.82 -5.09 -17.50
N THR A 3 56.47 -5.11 -16.21
CA THR A 3 55.21 -5.63 -15.73
C THR A 3 54.14 -4.52 -15.91
N ILE A 4 53.15 -4.75 -16.78
CA ILE A 4 52.04 -3.86 -17.00
C ILE A 4 50.97 -4.22 -15.94
N LEU A 5 50.71 -3.29 -15.01
CA LEU A 5 49.66 -3.38 -14.01
C LEU A 5 48.33 -2.91 -14.64
N ILE A 6 47.45 -3.85 -14.98
CA ILE A 6 46.09 -3.55 -15.46
C ILE A 6 45.22 -3.30 -14.24
N ILE A 7 44.89 -2.03 -13.97
CA ILE A 7 43.87 -1.65 -12.96
C ILE A 7 42.52 -1.79 -13.63
N LEU A 8 41.81 -2.84 -13.25
CA LEU A 8 40.39 -3.05 -13.62
C LEU A 8 39.53 -2.10 -12.78
N PHE A 9 39.12 -0.98 -13.36
CA PHE A 9 38.16 -0.05 -12.74
C PHE A 9 36.75 -0.65 -12.91
N SER A 10 36.27 -1.40 -11.91
CA SER A 10 34.90 -1.86 -11.87
C SER A 10 33.98 -0.68 -11.57
N LEU A 11 33.36 -0.12 -12.60
CA LEU A 11 32.22 0.80 -12.47
C LEU A 11 31.04 0.04 -11.82
N LEU A 12 30.86 0.22 -10.53
CA LEU A 12 29.62 -0.08 -9.84
C LEU A 12 28.54 0.88 -10.36
N LEU A 13 27.86 0.49 -11.44
CA LEU A 13 26.59 1.09 -11.84
C LEU A 13 25.57 0.76 -10.75
N SER A 14 25.44 1.65 -9.77
CA SER A 14 24.26 1.67 -8.91
C SER A 14 23.05 1.93 -9.81
N SER A 15 22.30 0.89 -10.16
CA SER A 15 21.02 1.00 -10.82
C SER A 15 20.06 1.71 -9.85
N ILE A 16 19.97 3.04 -9.97
CA ILE A 16 18.90 3.82 -9.36
C ILE A 16 17.62 3.30 -10.02
N SER A 17 16.85 2.54 -9.29
CA SER A 17 15.54 2.05 -9.74
C SER A 17 14.58 3.25 -9.83
N TYR A 18 14.65 3.97 -10.93
CA TYR A 18 13.62 4.93 -11.29
C TYR A 18 12.33 4.15 -11.54
N GLY A 19 11.23 4.55 -10.92
CA GLY A 19 9.92 3.97 -11.20
C GLY A 19 9.69 3.97 -12.71
N GLN A 20 9.16 2.87 -13.24
CA GLN A 20 8.93 2.71 -14.67
C GLN A 20 7.96 3.79 -15.16
N VAL A 21 8.36 4.54 -16.19
CA VAL A 21 7.49 5.50 -16.88
C VAL A 21 6.55 4.74 -17.81
N ILE A 22 5.27 5.03 -17.72
CA ILE A 22 4.20 4.35 -18.45
C ILE A 22 3.30 5.39 -19.10
N ASN A 23 2.94 5.17 -20.36
CA ASN A 23 1.99 6.01 -21.07
C ASN A 23 0.57 5.44 -21.00
N ARG A 24 -0.39 6.29 -20.68
CA ARG A 24 -1.82 6.05 -20.86
C ARG A 24 -2.16 6.36 -22.31
N TYR A 25 -2.92 5.50 -22.97
CA TYR A 25 -3.33 5.74 -24.35
C TYR A 25 -4.38 6.84 -24.42
N ASP A 26 -4.47 7.51 -25.55
CA ASP A 26 -5.52 8.52 -25.79
C ASP A 26 -6.91 7.88 -25.65
N ASN A 27 -7.77 8.51 -24.86
CA ASN A 27 -9.12 8.04 -24.52
C ASN A 27 -9.17 6.70 -23.74
N GLU A 28 -8.05 6.18 -23.22
CA GLU A 28 -8.05 5.01 -22.32
C GLU A 28 -8.71 5.38 -20.99
N ALA A 29 -9.78 4.67 -20.61
CA ALA A 29 -10.40 4.87 -19.30
C ALA A 29 -9.43 4.46 -18.18
N THR A 30 -9.51 5.10 -17.00
CA THR A 30 -8.60 4.85 -15.87
C THR A 30 -8.57 3.39 -15.44
N GLU A 31 -9.73 2.74 -15.42
CA GLU A 31 -9.80 1.30 -15.10
C GLU A 31 -9.10 0.43 -16.17
N GLN A 32 -9.21 0.77 -17.45
CA GLN A 32 -8.52 0.05 -18.52
C GLN A 32 -7.01 0.21 -18.40
N PHE A 33 -6.55 1.45 -18.13
CA PHE A 33 -5.14 1.75 -17.88
C PHE A 33 -4.55 0.89 -16.77
N VAL A 34 -5.17 0.86 -15.57
CA VAL A 34 -4.65 0.09 -14.45
C VAL A 34 -4.80 -1.42 -14.66
N LYS A 35 -5.85 -1.90 -15.34
CA LYS A 35 -6.01 -3.33 -15.70
C LYS A 35 -4.90 -3.80 -16.64
N ARG A 36 -4.50 -2.98 -17.59
CA ARG A 36 -3.37 -3.29 -18.50
C ARG A 36 -2.04 -3.45 -17.76
N LEU A 37 -1.92 -2.82 -16.58
CA LEU A 37 -0.70 -2.78 -15.76
C LEU A 37 -0.79 -3.70 -14.53
N GLN A 38 -1.82 -4.51 -14.44
CA GLN A 38 -2.01 -5.40 -13.29
C GLN A 38 -0.86 -6.39 -13.16
N PRO A 39 -0.42 -6.70 -11.92
CA PRO A 39 0.57 -7.73 -11.67
C PRO A 39 0.11 -9.10 -12.18
N ILE A 40 1.05 -9.95 -12.57
CA ILE A 40 0.78 -11.32 -13.02
C ILE A 40 0.03 -12.07 -11.91
N HIS A 41 -0.97 -12.86 -12.28
CA HIS A 41 -1.83 -13.63 -11.36
C HIS A 41 -2.54 -12.77 -10.32
N SER A 42 -2.97 -11.56 -10.71
CA SER A 42 -3.75 -10.69 -9.82
C SER A 42 -5.00 -10.16 -10.53
N GLU A 43 -5.97 -9.69 -9.74
CA GLU A 43 -7.19 -9.06 -10.21
C GLU A 43 -7.43 -7.74 -9.48
N LEU A 44 -8.03 -6.76 -10.16
CA LEU A 44 -8.43 -5.51 -9.54
C LEU A 44 -9.51 -5.77 -8.48
N THR A 45 -9.24 -5.43 -7.22
CA THR A 45 -10.11 -5.82 -6.09
C THR A 45 -10.97 -4.70 -5.52
N SER A 46 -10.71 -3.44 -5.89
CA SER A 46 -11.50 -2.30 -5.42
C SER A 46 -11.63 -1.23 -6.50
N LYS A 47 -12.52 -0.25 -6.26
CA LYS A 47 -12.66 0.89 -7.17
C LYS A 47 -11.33 1.63 -7.31
N VAL A 48 -10.95 1.91 -8.55
CA VAL A 48 -9.79 2.74 -8.88
C VAL A 48 -10.04 4.18 -8.42
N ILE A 49 -9.05 4.78 -7.77
CA ILE A 49 -9.12 6.15 -7.27
C ILE A 49 -8.25 7.03 -8.16
N GLU A 50 -8.87 7.94 -8.91
CA GLU A 50 -8.20 8.99 -9.66
C GLU A 50 -8.49 10.32 -8.98
N THR A 51 -7.45 11.02 -8.51
CA THR A 51 -7.59 12.22 -7.68
C THR A 51 -6.31 13.06 -7.68
N ASN A 52 -6.31 14.16 -6.95
CA ASN A 52 -5.10 14.92 -6.63
C ASN A 52 -4.66 14.62 -5.20
N TRP A 53 -3.38 14.32 -5.02
CA TRP A 53 -2.72 14.19 -3.73
C TRP A 53 -1.67 15.30 -3.59
N ASN A 54 -1.86 16.22 -2.65
CA ASN A 54 -1.04 17.43 -2.50
C ASN A 54 -0.83 18.19 -3.83
N SER A 55 -1.93 18.38 -4.60
CA SER A 55 -1.96 19.00 -5.93
C SER A 55 -1.29 18.20 -7.06
N ILE A 56 -0.83 16.98 -6.81
CA ILE A 56 -0.25 16.09 -7.81
C ILE A 56 -1.33 15.11 -8.28
N PRO A 57 -1.65 15.02 -9.59
CA PRO A 57 -2.59 14.05 -10.11
C PRO A 57 -2.07 12.62 -9.92
N VAL A 58 -2.89 11.77 -9.30
CA VAL A 58 -2.52 10.38 -8.98
C VAL A 58 -3.65 9.41 -9.29
N ILE A 59 -3.28 8.17 -9.57
CA ILE A 59 -4.20 7.03 -9.63
C ILE A 59 -3.73 6.00 -8.61
N ILE A 60 -4.65 5.50 -7.79
CA ILE A 60 -4.38 4.44 -6.82
C ILE A 60 -5.21 3.22 -7.21
N ALA A 61 -4.56 2.07 -7.30
CA ALA A 61 -5.19 0.80 -7.65
C ALA A 61 -4.73 -0.31 -6.69
N PHE A 62 -5.66 -1.23 -6.39
CA PHE A 62 -5.44 -2.35 -5.50
C PHE A 62 -5.73 -3.64 -6.25
N TYR A 63 -4.80 -4.59 -6.20
CA TYR A 63 -4.90 -5.87 -6.89
C TYR A 63 -4.82 -6.99 -5.87
N MET A 64 -5.80 -7.88 -5.87
CA MET A 64 -5.74 -9.13 -5.13
C MET A 64 -4.90 -10.13 -5.91
N GLN A 65 -3.89 -10.69 -5.28
CA GLN A 65 -3.05 -11.72 -5.83
C GLN A 65 -3.09 -12.97 -4.97
N THR A 66 -3.34 -14.13 -5.61
CA THR A 66 -3.17 -15.43 -4.99
C THR A 66 -1.74 -15.93 -5.24
N TYR A 67 -1.08 -16.47 -4.21
CA TYR A 67 0.28 -17.00 -4.30
C TYR A 67 0.46 -18.18 -3.36
N LYS A 68 1.49 -18.98 -3.61
CA LYS A 68 1.92 -20.08 -2.74
C LYS A 68 3.24 -19.74 -2.10
N LEU A 69 3.42 -20.15 -0.85
CA LEU A 69 4.72 -20.09 -0.19
C LEU A 69 5.63 -21.19 -0.74
N PRO A 70 6.96 -21.03 -0.63
CA PRO A 70 7.90 -22.13 -0.89
C PRO A 70 7.54 -23.36 -0.06
N LYS A 71 7.66 -24.56 -0.65
CA LYS A 71 7.23 -25.82 -0.02
C LYS A 71 7.91 -26.10 1.33
N GLU A 72 9.12 -25.57 1.55
CA GLU A 72 9.82 -25.63 2.83
C GLU A 72 9.15 -24.82 3.94
N ASN A 73 8.38 -23.79 3.59
CA ASN A 73 7.66 -22.91 4.53
C ASN A 73 6.18 -23.25 4.63
N ASP A 74 5.67 -24.05 3.71
CA ASP A 74 4.28 -24.50 3.64
C ASP A 74 4.21 -25.86 2.92
N PRO A 75 4.33 -26.99 3.64
CA PRO A 75 4.30 -28.33 3.07
C PRO A 75 2.98 -28.67 2.35
N ASP A 76 1.86 -28.12 2.84
CA ASP A 76 0.52 -28.37 2.32
C ASP A 76 0.23 -27.55 1.06
N GLN A 77 1.07 -26.54 0.76
CA GLN A 77 0.96 -25.69 -0.42
C GLN A 77 -0.40 -24.96 -0.50
N ASP A 78 -0.83 -24.39 0.62
CA ASP A 78 -2.04 -23.59 0.70
C ASP A 78 -1.97 -22.36 -0.21
N ASP A 79 -3.13 -21.91 -0.65
CA ASP A 79 -3.26 -20.66 -1.37
C ASP A 79 -3.36 -19.48 -0.41
N TYR A 80 -2.41 -18.57 -0.48
CA TYR A 80 -2.40 -17.32 0.27
C TYR A 80 -2.82 -16.17 -0.62
N THR A 81 -3.42 -15.16 -0.02
CA THR A 81 -3.82 -13.95 -0.72
C THR A 81 -3.05 -12.74 -0.20
N ARG A 82 -2.91 -11.74 -1.07
CA ARG A 82 -2.36 -10.44 -0.70
C ARG A 82 -2.92 -9.33 -1.58
N ILE A 83 -2.99 -8.13 -1.04
CA ILE A 83 -3.23 -6.92 -1.83
C ILE A 83 -1.90 -6.32 -2.24
N ILE A 84 -1.74 -6.06 -3.55
CA ILE A 84 -0.67 -5.24 -4.11
C ILE A 84 -1.26 -3.85 -4.35
N ALA A 85 -0.86 -2.87 -3.55
CA ALA A 85 -1.29 -1.48 -3.69
C ALA A 85 -0.30 -0.71 -4.57
N ARG A 86 -0.81 -0.08 -5.64
CA ARG A 86 -0.02 0.67 -6.63
C ARG A 86 -0.45 2.13 -6.67
N LEU A 87 0.54 3.01 -6.84
CA LEU A 87 0.38 4.44 -7.08
C LEU A 87 0.95 4.78 -8.45
N TYR A 88 0.16 5.44 -9.26
CA TYR A 88 0.57 6.01 -10.55
C TYR A 88 0.54 7.52 -10.43
N VAL A 89 1.69 8.16 -10.54
CA VAL A 89 1.86 9.60 -10.38
C VAL A 89 2.06 10.24 -11.74
N GLN A 90 1.15 11.13 -12.12
CA GLN A 90 1.24 11.82 -13.39
C GLN A 90 2.45 12.77 -13.42
N GLN A 91 3.28 12.63 -14.45
CA GLN A 91 4.46 13.48 -14.68
C GLN A 91 4.17 14.55 -15.74
N LYS A 92 3.47 14.15 -16.79
CA LYS A 92 2.97 14.97 -17.91
C LYS A 92 1.61 14.40 -18.35
N PRO A 93 0.86 15.10 -19.20
CA PRO A 93 -0.35 14.54 -19.78
C PRO A 93 -0.08 13.13 -20.34
N ASN A 94 -0.86 12.15 -19.91
CA ASN A 94 -0.76 10.72 -20.29
C ASN A 94 0.53 9.99 -19.89
N GLU A 95 1.47 10.61 -19.17
CA GLU A 95 2.72 10.00 -18.72
C GLU A 95 2.70 9.82 -17.20
N TYR A 96 2.85 8.58 -16.74
CA TYR A 96 2.79 8.23 -15.32
C TYR A 96 4.04 7.49 -14.87
N LYS A 97 4.46 7.71 -13.63
CA LYS A 97 5.38 6.83 -12.91
C LYS A 97 4.60 5.90 -12.01
N ASN A 98 4.97 4.62 -12.02
CA ASN A 98 4.36 3.57 -11.21
C ASN A 98 5.22 3.26 -9.99
N PHE A 99 4.60 3.24 -8.81
CA PHE A 99 5.22 2.92 -7.52
C PHE A 99 4.44 1.82 -6.81
N LEU A 100 5.14 0.97 -6.10
CA LEU A 100 4.54 0.11 -5.10
C LEU A 100 4.27 0.96 -3.86
N ILE A 101 3.01 1.02 -3.42
CA ILE A 101 2.66 1.56 -2.11
C ILE A 101 3.03 0.52 -1.06
N ASP A 102 2.43 -0.67 -1.16
CA ASP A 102 2.67 -1.77 -0.24
C ASP A 102 2.20 -3.12 -0.81
N THR A 103 2.61 -4.19 -0.13
CA THR A 103 2.08 -5.54 -0.31
C THR A 103 1.53 -6.02 1.03
N ILE A 104 0.21 -6.12 1.13
CA ILE A 104 -0.52 -6.42 2.36
C ILE A 104 -0.96 -7.89 2.31
N ASN A 105 -0.36 -8.72 3.13
CA ASN A 105 -0.60 -10.16 3.16
C ASN A 105 -1.88 -10.52 3.93
N SER A 106 -2.35 -11.75 3.76
CA SER A 106 -3.37 -12.36 4.61
C SER A 106 -2.92 -12.43 6.07
N GLU A 107 -3.86 -12.19 6.98
CA GLU A 107 -3.69 -12.23 8.45
C GLU A 107 -4.84 -13.04 9.06
N GLY A 108 -4.81 -14.37 8.90
CA GLY A 108 -5.92 -15.25 9.30
C GLY A 108 -7.18 -15.16 8.43
N GLY A 109 -7.15 -14.36 7.37
CA GLY A 109 -8.19 -14.18 6.37
C GLY A 109 -7.68 -13.30 5.22
N ASP A 110 -8.48 -13.14 4.19
CA ASP A 110 -8.14 -12.31 3.02
C ASP A 110 -8.17 -10.82 3.38
N PRO A 111 -7.17 -10.04 2.96
CA PRO A 111 -7.16 -8.60 3.17
C PRO A 111 -8.25 -7.90 2.34
N ARG A 112 -8.90 -6.87 2.92
CA ARG A 112 -9.89 -6.03 2.25
C ARG A 112 -9.58 -4.56 2.44
N VAL A 113 -9.71 -3.77 1.38
CA VAL A 113 -9.60 -2.32 1.46
C VAL A 113 -10.91 -1.72 1.95
N GLU A 114 -10.94 -1.25 3.19
CA GLU A 114 -12.13 -0.63 3.80
C GLU A 114 -12.23 0.85 3.46
N SER A 115 -11.10 1.55 3.51
CA SER A 115 -11.05 2.99 3.20
C SER A 115 -9.68 3.41 2.69
N VAL A 116 -9.71 4.36 1.77
CA VAL A 116 -8.55 5.08 1.26
C VAL A 116 -8.85 6.57 1.34
N PHE A 117 -8.02 7.33 2.03
CA PHE A 117 -8.22 8.78 2.17
C PHE A 117 -6.90 9.49 2.44
N PHE A 118 -6.93 10.81 2.34
CA PHE A 118 -5.81 11.68 2.69
C PHE A 118 -6.16 12.44 3.96
N ALA A 119 -5.17 12.55 4.85
CA ALA A 119 -5.27 13.33 6.08
C ALA A 119 -3.87 13.74 6.52
N ASN A 120 -3.75 14.88 7.21
CA ASN A 120 -2.49 15.24 7.84
C ASN A 120 -2.25 14.31 9.05
N ALA A 121 -1.13 13.61 9.06
CA ALA A 121 -0.76 12.65 10.10
C ALA A 121 0.59 12.98 10.76
N ASP A 122 1.14 14.17 10.47
CA ASP A 122 2.34 14.71 11.10
C ASP A 122 2.22 16.24 11.35
N LYS A 123 3.34 16.96 11.34
CA LYS A 123 3.38 18.39 11.64
C LYS A 123 3.55 19.30 10.42
N ASP A 124 3.72 18.73 9.26
CA ASP A 124 3.85 19.53 8.05
C ASP A 124 2.47 19.93 7.47
N LYS A 125 2.44 20.50 6.26
CA LYS A 125 1.20 20.95 5.60
C LYS A 125 0.69 19.96 4.56
N ALA A 126 1.51 18.97 4.20
CA ALA A 126 1.12 17.95 3.27
C ALA A 126 0.11 17.00 3.92
N THR A 127 -0.61 16.25 3.11
CA THR A 127 -1.46 15.17 3.61
C THR A 127 -0.85 13.84 3.25
N GLU A 128 -0.95 12.90 4.16
CA GLU A 128 -0.51 11.52 4.02
C GLU A 128 -1.61 10.66 3.41
N LEU A 129 -1.20 9.60 2.72
CA LEU A 129 -2.11 8.55 2.27
C LEU A 129 -2.39 7.59 3.42
N VAL A 130 -3.67 7.42 3.75
CA VAL A 130 -4.12 6.51 4.80
C VAL A 130 -4.93 5.37 4.18
N LEU A 131 -4.51 4.14 4.44
CA LEU A 131 -5.22 2.91 4.08
C LEU A 131 -5.77 2.27 5.35
N LEU A 132 -7.05 1.97 5.37
CA LEU A 132 -7.68 1.10 6.37
C LEU A 132 -7.95 -0.25 5.71
N ILE A 133 -7.36 -1.29 6.26
CA ILE A 133 -7.46 -2.67 5.78
C ILE A 133 -8.13 -3.52 6.84
N SER A 134 -8.87 -4.52 6.44
CA SER A 134 -9.48 -5.50 7.32
C SER A 134 -9.20 -6.93 6.89
N TRP A 135 -9.26 -7.85 7.87
CA TRP A 135 -9.15 -9.30 7.68
C TRP A 135 -10.25 -9.98 8.50
N VAL A 136 -11.17 -10.68 7.83
CA VAL A 136 -12.17 -11.48 8.53
C VAL A 136 -11.50 -12.75 9.04
N GLN A 137 -11.55 -12.98 10.35
CA GLN A 137 -10.97 -14.14 11.00
C GLN A 137 -12.06 -15.02 11.59
N ARG A 138 -12.03 -16.32 11.25
CA ARG A 138 -12.95 -17.33 11.77
C ARG A 138 -12.20 -18.60 12.08
N HIS A 139 -12.02 -18.85 13.37
CA HIS A 139 -11.39 -20.04 13.92
C HIS A 139 -12.26 -20.54 15.09
N SER A 140 -11.89 -21.65 15.71
CA SER A 140 -12.65 -22.23 16.85
C SER A 140 -12.91 -21.22 17.96
N ASP A 141 -11.93 -20.35 18.26
CA ASP A 141 -11.95 -19.47 19.42
C ASP A 141 -11.95 -17.97 19.03
N ILE A 142 -11.99 -17.68 17.73
CA ILE A 142 -11.95 -16.32 17.17
C ILE A 142 -13.01 -16.18 16.09
N ASP A 143 -13.92 -15.21 16.26
CA ASP A 143 -14.92 -14.82 15.25
C ASP A 143 -15.04 -13.29 15.20
N GLY A 144 -14.56 -12.67 14.13
CA GLY A 144 -14.59 -11.23 13.98
C GLY A 144 -13.72 -10.70 12.86
N THR A 145 -13.31 -9.45 13.00
CA THR A 145 -12.54 -8.73 11.98
C THR A 145 -11.36 -8.02 12.63
N LEU A 146 -10.17 -8.29 12.14
CA LEU A 146 -8.95 -7.52 12.44
C LEU A 146 -8.91 -6.27 11.55
N TYR A 147 -8.53 -5.13 12.11
CA TYR A 147 -8.36 -3.87 11.39
C TYR A 147 -6.93 -3.35 11.55
N GLY A 148 -6.30 -2.97 10.44
CA GLY A 148 -4.99 -2.34 10.40
C GLY A 148 -5.01 -1.02 9.65
N THR A 149 -4.33 -0.01 10.18
CA THR A 149 -4.19 1.31 9.53
C THR A 149 -2.74 1.49 9.07
N PHE A 150 -2.59 1.82 7.79
CA PHE A 150 -1.30 2.04 7.14
C PHE A 150 -1.24 3.49 6.67
N VAL A 151 -0.24 4.23 7.12
CA VAL A 151 -0.02 5.64 6.77
C VAL A 151 1.27 5.76 6.00
N TYR A 152 1.20 6.43 4.86
CA TYR A 152 2.33 6.69 3.97
C TYR A 152 2.49 8.18 3.79
N ASP A 153 3.71 8.64 4.01
CA ASP A 153 4.16 10.00 3.80
C ASP A 153 3.93 10.46 2.37
N ASP A 154 3.89 11.75 2.15
CA ASP A 154 3.59 12.35 0.85
C ASP A 154 4.64 11.98 -0.23
N VAL A 155 4.25 12.22 -1.48
CA VAL A 155 5.12 11.96 -2.64
C VAL A 155 6.05 13.14 -2.83
N LEU A 156 7.30 13.03 -2.36
CA LEU A 156 8.32 14.05 -2.52
C LEU A 156 8.95 14.04 -3.91
N MET A 157 8.83 15.15 -4.64
CA MET A 157 9.56 15.39 -5.89
C MET A 157 10.98 15.95 -5.57
N PRO A 158 12.05 15.58 -6.30
CA PRO A 158 12.13 14.68 -7.47
C PRO A 158 12.25 13.20 -7.11
N HIS A 159 12.39 12.86 -5.83
CA HIS A 159 12.55 11.49 -5.33
C HIS A 159 11.18 10.93 -4.94
N LEU A 160 10.41 10.47 -5.91
CA LEU A 160 9.11 9.84 -5.70
C LEU A 160 9.27 8.56 -4.85
N LYS A 161 9.27 8.72 -3.54
CA LYS A 161 9.38 7.61 -2.60
C LYS A 161 8.25 7.73 -1.58
N LEU A 162 7.41 6.72 -1.54
CA LEU A 162 6.49 6.53 -0.43
C LEU A 162 7.26 5.99 0.77
N ASN A 163 7.08 6.65 1.90
CA ASN A 163 7.69 6.29 3.16
C ASN A 163 6.60 5.81 4.13
N PHE A 164 6.70 4.56 4.59
CA PHE A 164 5.76 4.02 5.57
C PHE A 164 6.00 4.65 6.95
N MET A 165 4.98 5.34 7.47
CA MET A 165 5.03 6.05 8.75
C MET A 165 4.67 5.11 9.90
N LYS A 166 5.59 4.19 10.25
CA LYS A 166 5.36 3.11 11.22
C LYS A 166 4.82 3.60 12.57
N ALA A 167 5.33 4.72 13.09
CA ALA A 167 4.98 5.21 14.42
C ALA A 167 3.51 5.66 14.51
N ILE A 168 3.02 6.38 13.50
CA ILE A 168 1.63 6.83 13.48
C ILE A 168 0.69 5.69 13.08
N SER A 169 1.06 4.83 12.13
CA SER A 169 0.30 3.63 11.78
C SER A 169 0.02 2.76 13.01
N LYS A 170 1.03 2.52 13.86
CA LYS A 170 0.87 1.79 15.12
C LYS A 170 -0.07 2.49 16.11
N LYS A 171 -0.10 3.81 16.18
CA LYS A 171 -1.04 4.56 17.05
C LYS A 171 -2.48 4.49 16.55
N LEU A 172 -2.66 4.33 15.25
CA LEU A 172 -3.96 4.25 14.57
C LEU A 172 -4.37 2.79 14.27
N ASP A 173 -3.65 1.82 14.81
CA ASP A 173 -3.99 0.40 14.64
C ASP A 173 -5.37 0.12 15.25
N GLY A 174 -6.27 -0.46 14.43
CA GLY A 174 -7.67 -0.68 14.80
C GLY A 174 -7.84 -1.78 15.82
N GLY A 175 -7.03 -2.84 15.72
CA GLY A 175 -7.17 -4.04 16.51
C GLY A 175 -8.36 -4.91 16.06
N PHE A 176 -8.80 -5.81 16.92
CA PHE A 176 -9.82 -6.81 16.63
C PHE A 176 -11.22 -6.36 17.08
N ASP A 177 -12.24 -6.64 16.26
CA ASP A 177 -13.67 -6.38 16.54
C ASP A 177 -14.44 -7.70 16.43
N GLY A 178 -14.85 -8.27 17.54
CA GLY A 178 -15.51 -9.58 17.55
C GLY A 178 -15.42 -10.31 18.88
N PHE A 179 -15.27 -11.63 18.81
CA PHE A 179 -15.09 -12.49 19.99
C PHE A 179 -13.76 -13.22 19.92
N THR A 180 -13.04 -13.24 21.03
CA THR A 180 -11.82 -14.01 21.25
C THR A 180 -11.96 -14.80 22.54
N GLU A 181 -11.88 -16.14 22.49
CA GLU A 181 -12.07 -17.02 23.66
C GLU A 181 -13.36 -16.70 24.43
N GLY A 182 -14.46 -16.46 23.70
CA GLY A 182 -15.76 -16.12 24.28
C GLY A 182 -15.88 -14.70 24.84
N THR A 183 -14.79 -13.89 24.80
CA THR A 183 -14.79 -12.51 25.28
C THR A 183 -14.99 -11.56 24.10
N LYS A 184 -15.94 -10.62 24.23
CA LYS A 184 -16.16 -9.58 23.21
C LYS A 184 -15.05 -8.54 23.28
N VAL A 185 -14.44 -8.28 22.12
CA VAL A 185 -13.43 -7.22 21.91
C VAL A 185 -13.97 -6.24 20.86
N THR A 186 -13.65 -4.96 20.97
CA THR A 186 -14.11 -3.93 20.03
C THR A 186 -12.90 -3.17 19.47
N ALA A 187 -12.79 -3.16 18.14
CA ALA A 187 -11.76 -2.38 17.46
C ALA A 187 -11.96 -0.88 17.66
N LYS A 188 -10.87 -0.18 17.91
CA LYS A 188 -10.87 1.27 18.14
C LYS A 188 -11.03 2.07 16.85
N PHE A 189 -10.29 1.69 15.81
CA PHE A 189 -10.23 2.39 14.52
C PHE A 189 -10.68 1.46 13.38
N LYS A 190 -11.98 1.47 13.08
CA LYS A 190 -12.58 0.65 12.02
C LYS A 190 -13.30 1.47 10.94
N THR A 191 -13.12 2.78 10.95
CA THR A 191 -13.68 3.70 9.96
C THR A 191 -12.73 4.87 9.73
N ALA A 192 -12.76 5.47 8.52
CA ALA A 192 -12.04 6.70 8.25
C ALA A 192 -12.39 7.83 9.23
N TYR A 193 -13.65 7.89 9.69
CA TYR A 193 -14.12 8.88 10.66
C TYR A 193 -13.37 8.74 12.00
N SER A 194 -13.28 7.52 12.57
CA SER A 194 -12.59 7.30 13.85
C SER A 194 -11.09 7.62 13.77
N ILE A 195 -10.47 7.31 12.62
CA ILE A 195 -9.05 7.62 12.37
C ILE A 195 -8.83 9.13 12.28
N LYS A 196 -9.66 9.85 11.50
CA LYS A 196 -9.58 11.33 11.41
C LYS A 196 -9.83 12.01 12.75
N ALA A 197 -10.78 11.51 13.53
CA ALA A 197 -11.02 12.04 14.87
C ALA A 197 -9.80 11.88 15.80
N GLU A 198 -9.09 10.74 15.71
CA GLU A 198 -7.86 10.53 16.49
C GLU A 198 -6.70 11.41 15.99
N LEU A 199 -6.52 11.55 14.66
CA LEU A 199 -5.51 12.47 14.10
C LEU A 199 -5.73 13.91 14.59
N LYS A 200 -6.97 14.38 14.60
CA LYS A 200 -7.33 15.68 15.17
C LYS A 200 -7.02 15.76 16.67
N ARG A 201 -7.32 14.73 17.46
CA ARG A 201 -7.00 14.65 18.89
C ARG A 201 -5.49 14.70 19.14
N LEU A 202 -4.70 14.11 18.25
CA LEU A 202 -3.24 14.15 18.27
C LEU A 202 -2.65 15.50 17.81
N GLY A 203 -3.49 16.41 17.29
CA GLY A 203 -3.11 17.76 16.87
C GLY A 203 -2.59 17.86 15.43
N PHE A 204 -2.79 16.83 14.60
CA PHE A 204 -2.35 16.82 13.22
C PHE A 204 -3.39 17.41 12.27
N ASP A 205 -4.59 16.87 12.25
CA ASP A 205 -5.69 17.31 11.37
C ASP A 205 -6.45 18.46 12.07
N LYS A 206 -6.29 19.69 11.57
CA LYS A 206 -6.90 20.91 12.15
C LYS A 206 -8.16 21.33 11.43
#